data_c17b20e03877bfd3a1d6197a8a88e2b0
#
_entry.id   c17b20e03877bfd3a1d6197a8a88e2b0
#
_cell.length_a   1.000
_cell.length_b   1.000
_cell.length_c   1.000
_cell.angle_alpha   90.00
_cell.angle_beta   90.00
_cell.angle_gamma   90.00
#
_symmetry.space_group_name_H-M   'P 1'
#
loop_
_entity.id
_entity.type
_entity.pdbx_description
1 polymer ?
#
loop_
_entity_poly.entity_id
_entity_poly.type
_entity_poly.pdbx_seq_one_letter_code
_entity_poly.pdbx_strand_id
1 'polypeptide(L)'
;MEPETAGDPMGNSLNWTRKSTYSLSETLKGKGIDISPNTAGKALKAIGYSLKLNRKSISTTQHPDRDQQFQFIESKVKEYEDMGQPIISVDTKKKEMIGNFSNKGRKYDKEAEKTMDHDFLSNAIGKISPYGIYEKLTGKGTVVLGTSSETPEFAVDAIETWLTCIAYKRYSDIQKLLILCDSGGSNGYRKHGWKYFLYTKLSSIYGIDIRVCHYPSGASKWNPIEHKMFSHISKNWEGVPLRSHEVAMNYIESTTTTKGLAIQAFLNEKEYQSGMKFNKTEVENAINIIRDEVLPDWNYSILS
;
A
#
# COMPACT_ATOMS: atom_id res chain seq x y z
N MET A 1 -19.08 -25.52 -27.52
CA MET A 1 -18.12 -24.54 -26.90
C MET A 1 -16.84 -24.34 -27.72
N GLU A 2 -16.45 -25.29 -28.57
CA GLU A 2 -15.14 -25.30 -29.21
C GLU A 2 -14.78 -24.12 -30.13
N PRO A 3 -15.60 -23.52 -30.97
CA PRO A 3 -15.11 -22.40 -31.80
C PRO A 3 -14.82 -21.13 -31.00
N GLU A 4 -15.22 -21.03 -29.74
CA GLU A 4 -15.13 -19.82 -28.92
C GLU A 4 -14.49 -20.08 -27.55
N THR A 5 -13.92 -21.26 -27.38
CA THR A 5 -13.09 -21.63 -26.24
C THR A 5 -11.64 -21.53 -26.70
N ALA A 6 -10.89 -20.66 -26.05
CA ALA A 6 -9.45 -20.60 -26.28
C ALA A 6 -8.77 -21.62 -25.35
N GLY A 7 -7.80 -22.33 -25.91
CA GLY A 7 -6.90 -23.20 -25.17
C GLY A 7 -5.50 -22.57 -25.10
N ASP A 8 -4.62 -23.22 -24.37
CA ASP A 8 -3.20 -22.87 -24.38
C ASP A 8 -2.65 -23.14 -25.79
N PRO A 9 -2.05 -22.12 -26.47
CA PRO A 9 -1.45 -22.30 -27.79
C PRO A 9 -0.28 -23.28 -27.79
N MET A 10 0.23 -23.67 -26.63
CA MET A 10 1.29 -24.69 -26.45
C MET A 10 0.74 -26.10 -26.24
N GLY A 11 -0.57 -26.32 -26.35
CA GLY A 11 -1.20 -27.65 -26.35
C GLY A 11 -1.43 -28.30 -24.99
N ASN A 12 -1.29 -27.56 -23.90
CA ASN A 12 -1.62 -28.03 -22.55
C ASN A 12 -3.12 -27.82 -22.29
N SER A 13 -3.91 -28.79 -22.47
CA SER A 13 -5.35 -29.02 -22.34
C SER A 13 -6.25 -28.13 -21.44
N LEU A 14 -5.87 -26.91 -21.06
CA LEU A 14 -6.68 -25.99 -20.27
C LEU A 14 -7.54 -25.13 -21.19
N ASN A 15 -8.81 -25.46 -21.32
CA ASN A 15 -9.79 -24.65 -22.05
C ASN A 15 -10.37 -23.54 -21.14
N TRP A 16 -10.57 -22.37 -21.67
CA TRP A 16 -11.22 -21.24 -21.00
C TRP A 16 -12.14 -20.48 -21.97
N THR A 17 -13.11 -19.77 -21.44
CA THR A 17 -14.03 -18.96 -22.24
C THR A 17 -14.25 -17.60 -21.62
N ARG A 18 -14.41 -16.57 -22.45
CA ARG A 18 -14.83 -15.21 -22.07
C ARG A 18 -16.31 -14.94 -22.31
N LYS A 19 -17.05 -15.92 -22.86
CA LYS A 19 -18.49 -15.73 -23.09
C LYS A 19 -19.22 -15.44 -21.79
N SER A 20 -20.14 -14.50 -21.85
CA SER A 20 -21.10 -14.29 -20.77
C SER A 20 -22.07 -15.46 -20.69
N THR A 21 -22.71 -15.65 -19.54
CA THR A 21 -23.76 -16.67 -19.38
C THR A 21 -24.95 -16.42 -20.31
N TYR A 22 -25.23 -15.16 -20.68
CA TYR A 22 -26.23 -14.80 -21.68
C TYR A 22 -25.84 -15.30 -23.07
N SER A 23 -24.63 -15.00 -23.52
CA SER A 23 -24.12 -15.44 -24.81
C SER A 23 -24.00 -16.97 -24.91
N LEU A 24 -23.68 -17.65 -23.79
CA LEU A 24 -23.72 -19.12 -23.73
C LEU A 24 -25.13 -19.67 -23.87
N SER A 25 -26.12 -19.09 -23.19
CA SER A 25 -27.53 -19.43 -23.31
C SER A 25 -28.00 -19.32 -24.76
N GLU A 26 -27.72 -18.19 -25.42
CA GLU A 26 -28.05 -17.99 -26.83
C GLU A 26 -27.36 -19.00 -27.78
N THR A 27 -26.08 -19.27 -27.56
CA THR A 27 -25.34 -20.26 -28.36
C THR A 27 -25.94 -21.68 -28.19
N LEU A 28 -26.35 -22.04 -26.99
CA LEU A 28 -26.95 -23.34 -26.68
C LEU A 28 -28.36 -23.42 -27.30
N LYS A 29 -29.14 -22.33 -27.27
CA LYS A 29 -30.43 -22.24 -27.91
C LYS A 29 -30.33 -22.46 -29.43
N GLY A 30 -29.31 -21.90 -30.07
CA GLY A 30 -29.01 -22.15 -31.50
C GLY A 30 -28.63 -23.61 -31.79
N LYS A 31 -28.23 -24.39 -30.77
CA LYS A 31 -27.99 -25.83 -30.85
C LYS A 31 -29.13 -26.71 -30.35
N GLY A 32 -30.33 -26.12 -30.17
CA GLY A 32 -31.55 -26.82 -29.73
C GLY A 32 -31.64 -27.05 -28.22
N ILE A 33 -30.75 -26.43 -27.42
CA ILE A 33 -30.76 -26.55 -25.95
C ILE A 33 -31.21 -25.22 -25.37
N ASP A 34 -32.48 -25.13 -24.97
CA ASP A 34 -33.05 -23.90 -24.40
C ASP A 34 -32.87 -23.89 -22.86
N ILE A 35 -31.92 -23.11 -22.40
CA ILE A 35 -31.63 -22.92 -20.96
C ILE A 35 -31.45 -21.45 -20.61
N SER A 36 -31.83 -21.08 -19.39
CA SER A 36 -31.60 -19.71 -18.92
C SER A 36 -30.12 -19.40 -18.70
N PRO A 37 -29.70 -18.10 -18.73
CA PRO A 37 -28.35 -17.70 -18.39
C PRO A 37 -27.89 -18.17 -16.98
N ASN A 38 -28.83 -18.21 -16.02
CA ASN A 38 -28.55 -18.74 -14.68
C ASN A 38 -28.26 -20.23 -14.71
N THR A 39 -28.99 -21.01 -15.50
CA THR A 39 -28.75 -22.44 -15.69
C THR A 39 -27.41 -22.69 -16.39
N ALA A 40 -27.05 -21.87 -17.40
CA ALA A 40 -25.74 -21.92 -18.05
C ALA A 40 -24.61 -21.66 -17.03
N GLY A 41 -24.81 -20.68 -16.14
CA GLY A 41 -23.84 -20.41 -15.05
C GLY A 41 -23.69 -21.56 -14.06
N LYS A 42 -24.80 -22.25 -13.71
CA LYS A 42 -24.76 -23.44 -12.85
C LYS A 42 -24.04 -24.60 -13.54
N ALA A 43 -24.32 -24.82 -14.84
CA ALA A 43 -23.66 -25.85 -15.64
C ALA A 43 -22.14 -25.61 -15.72
N LEU A 44 -21.70 -24.37 -15.97
CA LEU A 44 -20.28 -24.01 -15.93
C LEU A 44 -19.63 -24.38 -14.57
N LYS A 45 -20.29 -24.05 -13.46
CA LYS A 45 -19.79 -24.39 -12.12
C LYS A 45 -19.73 -25.90 -11.91
N ALA A 46 -20.71 -26.64 -12.38
CA ALA A 46 -20.75 -28.10 -12.24
C ALA A 46 -19.58 -28.80 -12.97
N ILE A 47 -19.10 -28.22 -14.09
CA ILE A 47 -17.92 -28.70 -14.82
C ILE A 47 -16.61 -28.00 -14.38
N GLY A 48 -16.60 -27.32 -13.21
CA GLY A 48 -15.40 -26.73 -12.61
C GLY A 48 -15.02 -25.33 -13.08
N TYR A 49 -15.84 -24.69 -13.95
CA TYR A 49 -15.55 -23.34 -14.42
C TYR A 49 -16.12 -22.29 -13.47
N SER A 50 -15.31 -21.29 -13.14
CA SER A 50 -15.76 -20.07 -12.47
C SER A 50 -14.92 -18.89 -12.93
N LEU A 51 -15.45 -17.68 -12.79
CA LEU A 51 -14.69 -16.47 -13.08
C LEU A 51 -13.46 -16.42 -12.17
N LYS A 52 -12.28 -16.35 -12.77
CA LYS A 52 -11.01 -16.30 -12.07
C LYS A 52 -10.28 -15.00 -12.43
N LEU A 53 -9.77 -14.34 -11.43
CA LEU A 53 -8.77 -13.29 -11.59
C LEU A 53 -7.37 -13.90 -11.40
N ASN A 54 -6.38 -13.30 -12.06
CA ASN A 54 -4.99 -13.68 -11.81
C ASN A 54 -4.66 -13.47 -10.33
N ARG A 55 -4.21 -14.56 -9.68
CA ARG A 55 -3.83 -14.52 -8.28
C ARG A 55 -2.32 -14.36 -8.17
N LYS A 56 -1.87 -13.24 -7.61
CA LYS A 56 -0.47 -13.03 -7.25
C LYS A 56 -0.10 -13.91 -6.04
N SER A 57 0.24 -15.18 -6.28
CA SER A 57 0.56 -16.15 -5.22
C SER A 57 1.97 -16.71 -5.30
N ILE A 58 2.66 -16.50 -6.43
CA ILE A 58 4.02 -16.99 -6.63
C ILE A 58 4.98 -15.88 -6.22
N SER A 59 5.74 -16.12 -5.14
CA SER A 59 6.87 -15.26 -4.79
C SER A 59 8.08 -15.70 -5.62
N THR A 60 8.62 -14.79 -6.42
CA THR A 60 9.82 -15.05 -7.23
C THR A 60 11.09 -15.02 -6.39
N THR A 61 11.04 -14.49 -5.18
CA THR A 61 12.15 -14.41 -4.23
C THR A 61 11.74 -15.00 -2.90
N GLN A 62 12.25 -16.17 -2.57
CA GLN A 62 12.23 -16.70 -1.20
C GLN A 62 13.60 -16.41 -0.60
N HIS A 63 13.68 -15.45 0.31
CA HIS A 63 14.91 -15.23 1.08
C HIS A 63 15.00 -16.33 2.15
N PRO A 64 16.16 -16.98 2.35
CA PRO A 64 16.30 -18.06 3.33
C PRO A 64 15.96 -17.58 4.75
N ASP A 65 16.29 -16.34 5.08
CA ASP A 65 16.10 -15.76 6.42
C ASP A 65 14.69 -15.18 6.63
N ARG A 66 13.75 -15.48 5.75
CA ARG A 66 12.40 -14.90 5.78
C ARG A 66 11.68 -15.18 7.10
N ASP A 67 11.66 -16.44 7.52
CA ASP A 67 10.93 -16.85 8.71
C ASP A 67 11.60 -16.28 9.97
N GLN A 68 12.93 -16.24 10.00
CA GLN A 68 13.69 -15.60 11.07
C GLN A 68 13.35 -14.12 11.18
N GLN A 69 13.23 -13.42 10.07
CA GLN A 69 12.86 -12.00 10.07
C GLN A 69 11.44 -11.77 10.60
N PHE A 70 10.47 -12.61 10.24
CA PHE A 70 9.12 -12.49 10.78
C PHE A 70 9.08 -12.71 12.30
N GLN A 71 9.78 -13.73 12.80
CA GLN A 71 9.88 -13.98 14.24
C GLN A 71 10.54 -12.81 14.97
N PHE A 72 11.59 -12.22 14.37
CA PHE A 72 12.25 -11.04 14.92
C PHE A 72 11.28 -9.85 14.99
N ILE A 73 10.55 -9.54 13.90
CA ILE A 73 9.54 -8.48 13.86
C ILE A 73 8.47 -8.71 14.94
N GLU A 74 7.94 -9.93 15.08
CA GLU A 74 6.94 -10.26 16.08
C GLU A 74 7.45 -10.06 17.51
N SER A 75 8.70 -10.45 17.78
CA SER A 75 9.34 -10.21 19.10
C SER A 75 9.45 -8.72 19.43
N LYS A 76 9.84 -7.90 18.44
CA LYS A 76 9.96 -6.46 18.62
C LYS A 76 8.60 -5.75 18.74
N VAL A 77 7.62 -6.22 18.01
CA VAL A 77 6.25 -5.75 18.16
C VAL A 77 5.76 -5.98 19.58
N LYS A 78 5.93 -7.19 20.11
CA LYS A 78 5.53 -7.51 21.49
C LYS A 78 6.28 -6.65 22.51
N GLU A 79 7.59 -6.48 22.34
CA GLU A 79 8.42 -5.62 23.21
C GLU A 79 7.86 -4.19 23.30
N TYR A 80 7.49 -3.60 22.15
CA TYR A 80 6.95 -2.24 22.10
C TYR A 80 5.49 -2.14 22.56
N GLU A 81 4.69 -3.20 22.36
CA GLU A 81 3.34 -3.32 22.93
C GLU A 81 3.40 -3.34 24.46
N ASP A 82 4.30 -4.14 25.04
CA ASP A 82 4.49 -4.26 26.49
C ASP A 82 5.00 -2.94 27.11
N MET A 83 5.79 -2.16 26.38
CA MET A 83 6.27 -0.82 26.79
C MET A 83 5.21 0.28 26.57
N GLY A 84 4.12 0.01 25.88
CA GLY A 84 3.13 1.05 25.49
C GLY A 84 3.68 2.09 24.51
N GLN A 85 4.79 1.80 23.82
CA GLN A 85 5.42 2.72 22.88
C GLN A 85 4.82 2.54 21.48
N PRO A 86 4.75 3.61 20.65
CA PRO A 86 4.11 3.55 19.36
C PRO A 86 4.79 2.57 18.39
N ILE A 87 3.93 1.85 17.65
CA ILE A 87 4.31 0.94 16.58
C ILE A 87 3.57 1.38 15.33
N ILE A 88 4.31 1.82 14.32
CA ILE A 88 3.76 2.23 13.05
C ILE A 88 4.20 1.31 11.92
N SER A 89 3.27 1.04 11.01
CA SER A 89 3.55 0.42 9.73
C SER A 89 3.44 1.49 8.66
N VAL A 90 4.47 1.66 7.86
CA VAL A 90 4.57 2.73 6.86
C VAL A 90 4.79 2.17 5.46
N ASP A 91 4.18 2.82 4.49
CA ASP A 91 4.39 2.54 3.07
C ASP A 91 3.83 3.67 2.19
N THR A 92 4.22 3.68 0.91
CA THR A 92 3.65 4.58 -0.09
C THR A 92 2.62 3.84 -0.93
N LYS A 93 1.39 4.35 -0.96
CA LYS A 93 0.39 3.88 -1.90
C LYS A 93 0.76 4.34 -3.33
N LYS A 94 0.35 3.55 -4.32
CA LYS A 94 0.51 3.93 -5.73
C LYS A 94 0.08 5.39 -5.96
N LYS A 95 0.90 6.13 -6.74
CA LYS A 95 0.58 7.49 -7.16
C LYS A 95 -0.73 7.57 -7.92
N GLU A 96 -1.51 8.58 -7.61
CA GLU A 96 -2.78 8.85 -8.28
C GLU A 96 -2.70 10.19 -9.03
N MET A 97 -3.35 10.26 -10.18
CA MET A 97 -3.49 11.52 -10.93
C MET A 97 -4.63 12.35 -10.36
N ILE A 98 -4.39 13.64 -10.24
CA ILE A 98 -5.42 14.61 -9.85
C ILE A 98 -5.96 15.30 -11.09
N GLY A 99 -7.27 15.20 -11.27
CA GLY A 99 -7.97 15.72 -12.42
C GLY A 99 -9.24 14.93 -12.74
N ASN A 100 -9.91 15.29 -13.84
CA ASN A 100 -11.15 14.59 -14.25
C ASN A 100 -10.85 13.29 -15.02
N PHE A 101 -10.08 12.40 -14.42
CA PHE A 101 -9.70 11.10 -14.98
C PHE A 101 -10.62 9.99 -14.52
N SER A 102 -10.79 8.96 -15.37
CA SER A 102 -11.52 7.76 -14.98
C SER A 102 -10.76 6.99 -13.90
N ASN A 103 -11.41 6.77 -12.77
CA ASN A 103 -10.91 5.87 -11.74
C ASN A 103 -11.59 4.50 -11.85
N LYS A 104 -10.82 3.43 -11.70
CA LYS A 104 -11.33 2.06 -11.80
C LYS A 104 -12.34 1.78 -10.69
N GLY A 105 -13.33 0.97 -10.99
CA GLY A 105 -14.37 0.56 -10.05
C GLY A 105 -15.77 0.99 -10.50
N ARG A 106 -16.74 0.76 -9.63
CA ARG A 106 -18.15 1.08 -9.87
C ARG A 106 -18.78 1.60 -8.58
N LYS A 107 -19.59 2.63 -8.71
CA LYS A 107 -20.44 3.16 -7.63
C LYS A 107 -21.90 3.14 -8.08
N TYR A 108 -22.84 3.09 -7.14
CA TYR A 108 -24.24 3.32 -7.43
C TYR A 108 -24.47 4.83 -7.56
N ASP A 109 -24.92 5.26 -8.73
CA ASP A 109 -25.27 6.64 -9.02
C ASP A 109 -26.47 6.66 -9.96
N LYS A 110 -27.17 7.78 -10.08
CA LYS A 110 -28.29 7.94 -11.01
C LYS A 110 -27.82 8.05 -12.46
N GLU A 111 -26.67 8.70 -12.66
CA GLU A 111 -26.07 8.88 -13.98
C GLU A 111 -24.56 8.56 -13.92
N ALA A 112 -24.01 8.13 -15.06
CA ALA A 112 -22.59 7.90 -15.18
C ALA A 112 -21.85 9.25 -15.15
N GLU A 113 -20.85 9.35 -14.29
CA GLU A 113 -20.02 10.53 -14.19
C GLU A 113 -19.12 10.64 -15.43
N LYS A 114 -19.14 11.80 -16.11
CA LYS A 114 -18.35 12.02 -17.32
C LYS A 114 -16.92 12.39 -16.94
N THR A 115 -15.96 11.65 -17.48
CA THR A 115 -14.52 11.87 -17.35
C THR A 115 -13.89 12.11 -18.71
N MET A 116 -12.63 12.49 -18.74
CA MET A 116 -11.87 12.58 -19.99
C MET A 116 -11.80 11.21 -20.66
N ASP A 117 -11.84 11.20 -21.98
CA ASP A 117 -11.75 9.98 -22.82
C ASP A 117 -10.32 9.41 -22.84
N HIS A 118 -9.30 10.24 -22.58
CA HIS A 118 -7.90 9.88 -22.54
C HIS A 118 -7.21 10.44 -21.28
N ASP A 119 -6.36 9.61 -20.67
CA ASP A 119 -5.60 9.96 -19.46
C ASP A 119 -4.27 10.67 -19.79
N PHE A 120 -4.31 11.75 -20.58
CA PHE A 120 -3.10 12.53 -20.87
C PHE A 120 -2.61 13.29 -19.64
N LEU A 121 -1.34 13.11 -19.31
CA LEU A 121 -0.69 13.78 -18.17
C LEU A 121 -0.73 15.31 -18.26
N SER A 122 -0.76 15.88 -19.48
CA SER A 122 -0.90 17.31 -19.71
C SER A 122 -2.21 17.90 -19.21
N ASN A 123 -3.22 17.07 -19.02
CA ASN A 123 -4.54 17.46 -18.51
C ASN A 123 -4.67 17.27 -16.99
N ALA A 124 -3.63 16.75 -16.33
CA ALA A 124 -3.61 16.59 -14.90
C ALA A 124 -3.27 17.91 -14.21
N ILE A 125 -3.95 18.19 -13.09
CA ILE A 125 -3.57 19.26 -12.16
C ILE A 125 -2.23 18.89 -11.50
N GLY A 126 -1.99 17.58 -11.27
CA GLY A 126 -0.78 17.04 -10.70
C GLY A 126 -0.89 15.56 -10.41
N LYS A 127 0.09 15.05 -9.68
CA LYS A 127 0.08 13.71 -9.12
C LYS A 127 0.26 13.79 -7.62
N ILE A 128 -0.40 12.92 -6.89
CA ILE A 128 -0.17 12.76 -5.46
C ILE A 128 0.50 11.43 -5.16
N SER A 129 1.38 11.45 -4.16
CA SER A 129 1.99 10.26 -3.57
C SER A 129 1.43 10.10 -2.15
N PRO A 130 0.43 9.24 -1.92
CA PRO A 130 -0.09 9.05 -0.57
C PRO A 130 0.89 8.21 0.25
N TYR A 131 1.55 8.82 1.24
CA TYR A 131 2.37 8.13 2.22
C TYR A 131 1.51 7.81 3.44
N GLY A 132 1.38 6.54 3.75
CA GLY A 132 0.54 6.06 4.83
C GLY A 132 1.33 5.70 6.07
N ILE A 133 0.71 5.94 7.20
CA ILE A 133 1.19 5.57 8.53
C ILE A 133 0.02 4.90 9.26
N TYR A 134 0.15 3.62 9.52
CA TYR A 134 -0.85 2.83 10.24
C TYR A 134 -0.34 2.49 11.64
N GLU A 135 -1.06 2.92 12.67
CA GLU A 135 -0.73 2.66 14.06
C GLU A 135 -1.27 1.30 14.49
N LYS A 136 -0.39 0.37 14.81
CA LYS A 136 -0.76 -1.01 15.13
C LYS A 136 -1.58 -1.12 16.43
N LEU A 137 -1.24 -0.34 17.45
CA LEU A 137 -1.89 -0.39 18.75
C LEU A 137 -3.33 0.18 18.74
N THR A 138 -3.52 1.26 18.00
CA THR A 138 -4.81 1.99 17.99
C THR A 138 -5.70 1.60 16.82
N GLY A 139 -5.15 0.98 15.78
CA GLY A 139 -5.85 0.69 14.53
C GLY A 139 -6.22 1.94 13.73
N LYS A 140 -5.58 3.08 14.00
CA LYS A 140 -5.82 4.36 13.33
C LYS A 140 -4.81 4.57 12.19
N GLY A 141 -5.15 5.44 11.26
CA GLY A 141 -4.33 5.77 10.12
C GLY A 141 -4.06 7.27 9.99
N THR A 142 -2.92 7.58 9.39
CA THR A 142 -2.58 8.91 8.90
C THR A 142 -2.08 8.78 7.48
N VAL A 143 -2.49 9.66 6.60
CA VAL A 143 -2.01 9.71 5.22
C VAL A 143 -1.52 11.12 4.92
N VAL A 144 -0.29 11.23 4.46
CA VAL A 144 0.28 12.48 3.97
C VAL A 144 0.36 12.42 2.45
N LEU A 145 -0.37 13.32 1.79
CA LEU A 145 -0.38 13.46 0.34
C LEU A 145 0.76 14.36 -0.10
N GLY A 146 1.80 13.79 -0.68
CA GLY A 146 2.88 14.57 -1.30
C GLY A 146 2.53 14.94 -2.74
N THR A 147 2.74 16.19 -3.11
CA THR A 147 2.50 16.70 -4.48
C THR A 147 3.77 16.66 -5.35
N SER A 148 4.91 16.38 -4.76
CA SER A 148 6.23 16.39 -5.37
C SER A 148 6.85 14.98 -5.47
N SER A 149 8.17 14.91 -5.41
CA SER A 149 8.93 13.66 -5.54
C SER A 149 8.83 12.79 -4.28
N GLU A 150 8.61 11.50 -4.48
CA GLU A 150 8.66 10.50 -3.42
C GLU A 150 10.12 10.20 -3.04
N THR A 151 10.61 10.87 -2.03
CA THR A 151 12.00 10.77 -1.55
C THR A 151 12.06 10.23 -0.12
N PRO A 152 13.23 9.75 0.36
CA PRO A 152 13.42 9.42 1.77
C PRO A 152 13.10 10.59 2.71
N GLU A 153 13.40 11.82 2.28
CA GLU A 153 13.08 13.02 3.06
C GLU A 153 11.56 13.21 3.20
N PHE A 154 10.80 13.09 2.11
CA PHE A 154 9.34 13.14 2.15
C PHE A 154 8.75 12.09 3.09
N ALA A 155 9.27 10.85 3.03
CA ALA A 155 8.79 9.77 3.91
C ALA A 155 9.01 10.10 5.39
N VAL A 156 10.14 10.72 5.73
CA VAL A 156 10.43 11.15 7.12
C VAL A 156 9.59 12.36 7.51
N ASP A 157 9.41 13.35 6.65
CA ASP A 157 8.54 14.51 6.90
C ASP A 157 7.08 14.07 7.12
N ALA A 158 6.63 13.02 6.44
CA ALA A 158 5.31 12.44 6.68
C ALA A 158 5.20 11.81 8.09
N ILE A 159 6.24 11.11 8.55
CA ILE A 159 6.29 10.56 9.92
C ILE A 159 6.36 11.70 10.94
N GLU A 160 7.11 12.76 10.67
CA GLU A 160 7.16 13.97 11.51
C GLU A 160 5.78 14.61 11.65
N THR A 161 5.03 14.73 10.56
CA THR A 161 3.65 15.22 10.56
C THR A 161 2.76 14.37 11.46
N TRP A 162 2.85 13.03 11.36
CA TRP A 162 2.14 12.13 12.24
C TRP A 162 2.57 12.31 13.71
N LEU A 163 3.87 12.38 13.97
CA LEU A 163 4.42 12.51 15.32
C LEU A 163 3.89 13.77 16.01
N THR A 164 4.00 14.92 15.34
CA THR A 164 3.69 16.23 15.90
C THR A 164 2.19 16.53 15.95
N CYS A 165 1.44 16.17 14.92
CA CYS A 165 0.01 16.48 14.82
C CYS A 165 -0.87 15.45 15.56
N ILE A 166 -0.44 14.18 15.64
CA ILE A 166 -1.26 13.06 16.08
C ILE A 166 -0.67 12.36 17.31
N ALA A 167 0.57 11.86 17.19
CA ALA A 167 1.12 10.93 18.18
C ALA A 167 1.27 11.57 19.56
N TYR A 168 1.80 12.77 19.68
CA TYR A 168 1.93 13.46 20.96
C TYR A 168 0.60 13.77 21.66
N LYS A 169 -0.51 13.78 20.94
CA LYS A 169 -1.85 13.90 21.54
C LYS A 169 -2.42 12.57 22.02
N ARG A 170 -1.87 11.47 21.52
CA ARG A 170 -2.39 10.11 21.73
C ARG A 170 -1.56 9.31 22.73
N TYR A 171 -0.27 9.50 22.71
CA TYR A 171 0.68 8.84 23.61
C TYR A 171 1.22 9.87 24.62
N SER A 172 1.16 9.55 25.89
CA SER A 172 1.58 10.48 26.97
C SER A 172 3.09 10.70 27.04
N ASP A 173 3.86 9.71 26.61
CA ASP A 173 5.32 9.76 26.62
C ASP A 173 5.85 8.88 25.47
N ILE A 174 6.54 9.50 24.52
CA ILE A 174 7.14 8.81 23.38
C ILE A 174 8.66 8.92 23.51
N GLN A 175 9.29 7.87 24.01
CA GLN A 175 10.75 7.76 24.09
C GLN A 175 11.29 6.84 22.98
N LYS A 176 10.46 5.92 22.48
CA LYS A 176 10.83 4.93 21.47
C LYS A 176 9.74 4.84 20.40
N LEU A 177 10.17 4.57 19.18
CA LEU A 177 9.26 4.36 18.03
C LEU A 177 9.70 3.12 17.27
N LEU A 178 8.78 2.18 17.06
CA LEU A 178 9.00 1.05 16.14
C LEU A 178 8.37 1.34 14.78
N ILE A 179 9.19 1.33 13.74
CA ILE A 179 8.78 1.48 12.35
C ILE A 179 8.89 0.13 11.63
N LEU A 180 7.77 -0.35 11.12
CA LEU A 180 7.68 -1.52 10.25
C LEU A 180 7.48 -1.04 8.81
N CYS A 181 8.34 -1.42 7.90
CA CYS A 181 8.29 -0.97 6.52
C CYS A 181 8.77 -2.03 5.53
N ASP A 182 8.43 -1.85 4.26
CA ASP A 182 8.90 -2.72 3.19
C ASP A 182 10.40 -2.54 2.94
N SER A 183 11.01 -3.53 2.30
CA SER A 183 12.44 -3.49 1.97
C SER A 183 12.78 -2.60 0.77
N GLY A 184 11.77 -2.08 0.05
CA GLY A 184 11.91 -1.22 -1.12
C GLY A 184 11.36 0.19 -0.92
N GLY A 185 11.29 0.97 -2.01
CA GLY A 185 10.73 2.33 -2.00
C GLY A 185 11.64 3.39 -1.39
N SER A 186 11.04 4.50 -0.96
CA SER A 186 11.72 5.64 -0.34
C SER A 186 12.30 5.31 1.04
N ASN A 187 11.65 4.40 1.75
CA ASN A 187 12.01 3.90 3.08
C ASN A 187 12.74 2.54 3.05
N GLY A 188 13.24 2.12 1.87
CA GLY A 188 13.94 0.83 1.73
C GLY A 188 15.27 0.75 2.51
N TYR A 189 15.62 -0.46 2.96
CA TYR A 189 16.81 -0.69 3.80
C TYR A 189 18.14 -0.26 3.17
N ARG A 190 18.22 -0.23 1.82
CA ARG A 190 19.41 0.24 1.06
C ARG A 190 19.48 1.77 0.93
N LYS A 191 18.44 2.49 1.36
CA LYS A 191 18.40 3.96 1.25
C LYS A 191 19.14 4.60 2.44
N HIS A 192 20.35 5.09 2.20
CA HIS A 192 21.14 5.77 3.27
C HIS A 192 20.50 7.11 3.66
N GLY A 193 19.88 7.82 2.71
CA GLY A 193 19.12 9.03 2.99
C GLY A 193 17.95 8.81 3.96
N TRP A 194 17.29 7.63 3.91
CA TRP A 194 16.26 7.27 4.88
C TRP A 194 16.79 7.27 6.33
N LYS A 195 17.92 6.61 6.55
CA LYS A 195 18.57 6.55 7.88
C LYS A 195 19.05 7.93 8.33
N TYR A 196 19.63 8.71 7.40
CA TYR A 196 20.10 10.06 7.65
C TYR A 196 18.96 10.99 8.09
N PHE A 197 17.85 11.01 7.36
CA PHE A 197 16.71 11.87 7.70
C PHE A 197 15.97 11.40 8.96
N LEU A 198 15.88 10.10 9.22
CA LEU A 198 15.34 9.61 10.50
C LEU A 198 16.13 10.14 11.70
N TYR A 199 17.44 10.20 11.59
CA TYR A 199 18.27 10.80 12.63
C TYR A 199 18.10 12.31 12.70
N THR A 200 18.37 13.01 11.59
CA THR A 200 18.50 14.47 11.59
C THR A 200 17.18 15.22 11.75
N LYS A 201 16.05 14.60 11.41
CA LYS A 201 14.72 15.24 11.48
C LYS A 201 13.82 14.69 12.60
N LEU A 202 14.09 13.47 13.08
CA LEU A 202 13.24 12.86 14.11
C LEU A 202 14.05 12.55 15.37
N SER A 203 14.96 11.58 15.31
CA SER A 203 15.62 11.05 16.50
C SER A 203 16.35 12.15 17.28
N SER A 204 17.25 12.91 16.65
CA SER A 204 18.04 13.96 17.31
C SER A 204 17.21 15.19 17.72
N ILE A 205 16.12 15.50 17.01
CA ILE A 205 15.30 16.68 17.32
C ILE A 205 14.35 16.40 18.48
N TYR A 206 13.69 15.23 18.45
CA TYR A 206 12.62 14.90 19.40
C TYR A 206 13.10 14.02 20.57
N GLY A 207 14.39 13.62 20.59
CA GLY A 207 14.92 12.75 21.64
C GLY A 207 14.31 11.35 21.66
N ILE A 208 13.97 10.79 20.48
CA ILE A 208 13.27 9.52 20.36
C ILE A 208 14.18 8.48 19.72
N ASP A 209 14.35 7.34 20.38
CA ASP A 209 15.02 6.18 19.80
C ASP A 209 14.13 5.50 18.78
N ILE A 210 14.59 5.40 17.54
CA ILE A 210 13.81 4.85 16.43
C ILE A 210 14.35 3.48 16.06
N ARG A 211 13.54 2.43 16.24
CA ARG A 211 13.83 1.10 15.72
C ARG A 211 13.12 0.88 14.39
N VAL A 212 13.85 0.39 13.41
CA VAL A 212 13.33 0.06 12.09
C VAL A 212 13.48 -1.44 11.84
N CYS A 213 12.40 -2.07 11.43
CA CYS A 213 12.40 -3.45 10.97
C CYS A 213 11.77 -3.52 9.56
N HIS A 214 12.54 -4.04 8.60
CA HIS A 214 12.06 -4.20 7.23
C HIS A 214 11.46 -5.57 7.00
N TYR A 215 10.29 -5.62 6.35
CA TYR A 215 9.75 -6.89 5.88
C TYR A 215 10.63 -7.48 4.79
N PRO A 216 10.73 -8.83 4.69
CA PRO A 216 11.45 -9.49 3.61
C PRO A 216 10.94 -9.07 2.23
N SER A 217 11.82 -9.05 1.24
CA SER A 217 11.43 -8.77 -0.14
C SER A 217 10.32 -9.72 -0.62
N GLY A 218 9.30 -9.16 -1.29
CA GLY A 218 8.12 -9.92 -1.73
C GLY A 218 7.13 -10.24 -0.61
N ALA A 219 7.30 -9.67 0.58
CA ALA A 219 6.43 -9.86 1.72
C ALA A 219 5.48 -8.67 1.98
N SER A 220 5.32 -7.74 1.05
CA SER A 220 4.44 -6.57 1.19
C SER A 220 3.01 -6.92 1.60
N LYS A 221 2.49 -8.07 1.16
CA LYS A 221 1.17 -8.55 1.60
C LYS A 221 1.06 -8.83 3.10
N TRP A 222 2.16 -8.91 3.84
CA TRP A 222 2.18 -9.03 5.30
C TRP A 222 2.37 -7.70 6.02
N ASN A 223 2.69 -6.63 5.27
CA ASN A 223 2.71 -5.29 5.82
C ASN A 223 1.28 -4.87 6.20
N PRO A 224 0.98 -4.62 7.49
CA PRO A 224 -0.38 -4.35 7.95
C PRO A 224 -1.06 -3.20 7.23
N ILE A 225 -0.32 -2.16 6.85
CA ILE A 225 -0.86 -0.97 6.21
C ILE A 225 -1.62 -1.27 4.91
N GLU A 226 -1.13 -2.25 4.12
CA GLU A 226 -1.75 -2.64 2.86
C GLU A 226 -3.17 -3.17 3.05
N HIS A 227 -3.37 -4.04 4.05
CA HIS A 227 -4.64 -4.70 4.29
C HIS A 227 -5.55 -3.94 5.26
N LYS A 228 -4.95 -3.18 6.18
CA LYS A 228 -5.70 -2.51 7.23
C LYS A 228 -6.11 -1.09 6.86
N MET A 229 -5.43 -0.48 5.88
CA MET A 229 -5.69 0.91 5.50
C MET A 229 -5.80 1.09 3.98
N PHE A 230 -4.76 0.81 3.19
CA PHE A 230 -4.74 1.14 1.76
C PHE A 230 -5.80 0.42 0.93
N SER A 231 -6.11 -0.85 1.26
CA SER A 231 -7.19 -1.58 0.58
C SER A 231 -8.56 -0.93 0.80
N HIS A 232 -8.80 -0.37 1.99
CA HIS A 232 -10.04 0.32 2.31
C HIS A 232 -10.13 1.69 1.63
N ILE A 233 -9.03 2.45 1.61
CA ILE A 233 -8.95 3.71 0.84
C ILE A 233 -9.24 3.44 -0.63
N SER A 234 -8.56 2.45 -1.23
CA SER A 234 -8.77 2.09 -2.63
C SER A 234 -10.23 1.75 -2.94
N LYS A 235 -10.90 1.06 -2.02
CA LYS A 235 -12.30 0.71 -2.15
C LYS A 235 -13.24 1.90 -2.00
N ASN A 236 -12.91 2.86 -1.14
CA ASN A 236 -13.75 4.02 -0.86
C ASN A 236 -13.81 5.01 -2.03
N TRP A 237 -12.74 5.15 -2.78
CA TRP A 237 -12.68 6.04 -3.96
C TRP A 237 -12.82 5.33 -5.32
N GLU A 238 -13.16 4.03 -5.33
CA GLU A 238 -13.44 3.30 -6.56
C GLU A 238 -14.55 3.99 -7.37
N GLY A 239 -14.30 4.20 -8.68
CA GLY A 239 -15.25 4.83 -9.59
C GLY A 239 -15.45 6.34 -9.37
N VAL A 240 -14.58 6.99 -8.59
CA VAL A 240 -14.65 8.43 -8.31
C VAL A 240 -13.45 9.14 -8.93
N PRO A 241 -13.64 10.13 -9.82
CA PRO A 241 -12.55 10.96 -10.31
C PRO A 241 -11.97 11.84 -9.18
N LEU A 242 -10.67 11.75 -8.96
CA LEU A 242 -9.98 12.58 -7.97
C LEU A 242 -9.67 13.96 -8.54
N ARG A 243 -10.68 14.83 -8.58
CA ARG A 243 -10.62 16.12 -9.28
C ARG A 243 -9.73 17.17 -8.61
N SER A 244 -9.51 17.06 -7.31
CA SER A 244 -8.64 17.95 -6.54
C SER A 244 -7.98 17.20 -5.38
N HIS A 245 -6.95 17.84 -4.78
CA HIS A 245 -6.31 17.32 -3.55
C HIS A 245 -7.33 17.18 -2.42
N GLU A 246 -8.22 18.16 -2.29
CA GLU A 246 -9.29 18.17 -1.29
C GLU A 246 -10.25 16.99 -1.45
N VAL A 247 -10.67 16.69 -2.69
CA VAL A 247 -11.50 15.50 -2.97
C VAL A 247 -10.78 14.22 -2.54
N ALA A 248 -9.49 14.08 -2.88
CA ALA A 248 -8.71 12.91 -2.47
C ALA A 248 -8.60 12.80 -0.94
N MET A 249 -8.33 13.91 -0.24
CA MET A 249 -8.28 13.96 1.22
C MET A 249 -9.61 13.55 1.85
N ASN A 250 -10.73 14.11 1.38
CA ASN A 250 -12.06 13.80 1.89
C ASN A 250 -12.41 12.31 1.75
N TYR A 251 -12.05 11.68 0.63
CA TYR A 251 -12.24 10.23 0.47
C TYR A 251 -11.33 9.40 1.37
N ILE A 252 -10.11 9.86 1.62
CA ILE A 252 -9.21 9.19 2.57
C ILE A 252 -9.79 9.29 3.99
N GLU A 253 -10.20 10.46 4.44
CA GLU A 253 -10.72 10.71 5.78
C GLU A 253 -12.08 10.05 6.03
N SER A 254 -12.94 9.99 5.01
CA SER A 254 -14.22 9.26 5.10
C SER A 254 -14.06 7.73 5.08
N THR A 255 -12.85 7.21 4.88
CA THR A 255 -12.60 5.77 4.89
C THR A 255 -12.67 5.22 6.30
N THR A 256 -13.67 4.37 6.55
CA THR A 256 -13.89 3.71 7.83
C THR A 256 -14.07 2.21 7.66
N THR A 257 -13.99 1.46 8.75
CA THR A 257 -14.29 0.03 8.78
C THR A 257 -15.10 -0.33 10.03
N THR A 258 -15.77 -1.45 10.01
CA THR A 258 -16.47 -1.99 11.19
C THR A 258 -15.54 -2.27 12.36
N LYS A 259 -14.23 -2.36 12.12
CA LYS A 259 -13.18 -2.53 13.15
C LYS A 259 -12.67 -1.21 13.70
N GLY A 260 -13.27 -0.07 13.32
CA GLY A 260 -12.96 1.23 13.87
C GLY A 260 -11.75 1.94 13.25
N LEU A 261 -11.36 1.61 12.01
CA LEU A 261 -10.38 2.42 11.28
C LEU A 261 -10.92 3.85 11.17
N ALA A 262 -10.07 4.81 11.49
CA ALA A 262 -10.26 6.23 11.20
C ALA A 262 -8.95 6.80 10.69
N ILE A 263 -9.01 7.62 9.66
CA ILE A 263 -7.82 8.14 8.98
C ILE A 263 -7.87 9.66 9.03
N GLN A 264 -6.72 10.28 9.28
CA GLN A 264 -6.50 11.71 9.08
C GLN A 264 -5.61 11.92 7.88
N ALA A 265 -5.95 12.90 7.05
CA ALA A 265 -5.20 13.23 5.85
C ALA A 265 -4.54 14.61 5.97
N PHE A 266 -3.33 14.74 5.46
CA PHE A 266 -2.57 15.97 5.42
C PHE A 266 -2.04 16.18 4.00
N LEU A 267 -2.01 17.43 3.54
CA LEU A 267 -1.38 17.78 2.28
C LEU A 267 0.04 18.31 2.54
N ASN A 268 1.00 17.82 1.79
CA ASN A 268 2.39 18.28 1.82
C ASN A 268 2.78 18.74 0.43
N GLU A 269 2.87 20.06 0.27
CA GLU A 269 3.21 20.74 -0.97
C GLU A 269 4.70 21.12 -1.07
N LYS A 270 5.51 20.66 -0.11
CA LYS A 270 6.96 20.88 -0.12
C LYS A 270 7.58 20.18 -1.34
N GLU A 271 8.46 20.93 -2.02
CA GLU A 271 9.24 20.38 -3.12
C GLU A 271 10.43 19.56 -2.59
N TYR A 272 10.58 18.33 -3.10
CA TYR A 272 11.65 17.41 -2.71
C TYR A 272 12.58 17.14 -3.89
N GLN A 273 13.88 17.31 -3.67
CA GLN A 273 14.88 17.03 -4.69
C GLN A 273 15.06 15.52 -4.84
N SER A 274 14.73 15.00 -6.01
CA SER A 274 14.98 13.60 -6.36
C SER A 274 16.45 13.36 -6.72
N GLY A 275 16.88 12.10 -6.59
CA GLY A 275 18.21 11.68 -7.04
C GLY A 275 19.39 12.08 -6.14
N MET A 276 19.13 12.60 -4.95
CA MET A 276 20.20 12.84 -3.97
C MET A 276 20.95 11.55 -3.64
N LYS A 277 22.27 11.63 -3.68
CA LYS A 277 23.15 10.49 -3.37
C LYS A 277 23.67 10.64 -1.95
N PHE A 278 23.58 9.57 -1.19
CA PHE A 278 24.09 9.47 0.17
C PHE A 278 25.16 8.38 0.21
N ASN A 279 26.37 8.73 0.60
CA ASN A 279 27.45 7.75 0.81
C ASN A 279 27.18 6.99 2.12
N LYS A 280 27.33 5.66 2.08
CA LYS A 280 27.09 4.80 3.24
C LYS A 280 27.95 5.21 4.43
N THR A 281 29.25 5.29 4.22
CA THR A 281 30.23 5.57 5.28
C THR A 281 30.02 6.96 5.90
N GLU A 282 29.77 7.97 5.07
CA GLU A 282 29.50 9.33 5.55
C GLU A 282 28.23 9.38 6.40
N VAL A 283 27.16 8.72 5.97
CA VAL A 283 25.92 8.66 6.73
C VAL A 283 26.11 7.91 8.05
N GLU A 284 26.72 6.72 8.02
CA GLU A 284 26.92 5.91 9.23
C GLU A 284 27.86 6.60 10.25
N ASN A 285 28.77 7.44 9.80
CA ASN A 285 29.60 8.28 10.68
C ASN A 285 28.85 9.52 11.24
N ALA A 286 27.83 9.98 10.55
CA ALA A 286 27.07 11.18 10.92
C ALA A 286 25.86 10.89 11.82
N ILE A 287 25.46 9.63 11.97
CA ILE A 287 24.27 9.23 12.72
C ILE A 287 24.62 8.20 13.80
N ASN A 288 23.84 8.19 14.87
CA ASN A 288 23.99 7.18 15.92
C ASN A 288 23.13 5.95 15.57
N ILE A 289 23.71 4.98 14.85
CA ILE A 289 23.04 3.78 14.38
C ILE A 289 23.61 2.51 15.03
N ILE A 290 22.74 1.68 15.58
CA ILE A 290 23.07 0.35 16.09
C ILE A 290 22.33 -0.68 15.25
N ARG A 291 23.07 -1.64 14.70
CA ARG A 291 22.50 -2.75 13.93
C ARG A 291 22.26 -3.94 14.82
N ASP A 292 21.14 -4.63 14.59
CA ASP A 292 20.85 -5.87 15.32
C ASP A 292 21.74 -7.03 14.84
N GLU A 293 21.97 -8.02 15.70
CA GLU A 293 22.68 -9.25 15.32
C GLU A 293 21.89 -10.07 14.27
N VAL A 294 20.56 -10.02 14.36
CA VAL A 294 19.66 -10.69 13.42
C VAL A 294 19.42 -9.79 12.20
N LEU A 295 19.97 -10.19 11.06
CA LEU A 295 19.78 -9.51 9.78
C LEU A 295 20.03 -7.99 9.85
N PRO A 296 21.27 -7.57 10.13
CA PRO A 296 21.65 -6.20 10.48
C PRO A 296 21.31 -5.15 9.41
N ASP A 297 21.13 -5.55 8.17
CA ASP A 297 20.71 -4.64 7.10
C ASP A 297 19.21 -4.32 7.17
N TRP A 298 18.39 -5.24 7.70
CA TRP A 298 16.95 -5.08 7.81
C TRP A 298 16.51 -4.57 9.19
N ASN A 299 17.34 -4.74 10.20
CA ASN A 299 17.03 -4.42 11.59
C ASN A 299 18.09 -3.52 12.19
N TYR A 300 17.68 -2.32 12.58
CA TYR A 300 18.59 -1.34 13.20
C TYR A 300 17.82 -0.35 14.07
N SER A 301 18.54 0.28 15.00
CA SER A 301 18.06 1.39 15.81
C SER A 301 18.86 2.65 15.48
N ILE A 302 18.17 3.77 15.44
CA ILE A 302 18.75 5.12 15.35
C ILE A 302 18.48 5.75 16.70
N LEU A 303 19.54 6.07 17.43
CA LEU A 303 19.47 6.61 18.79
C LEU A 303 19.54 8.13 18.77
N SER A 304 18.83 8.74 19.68
CA SER A 304 18.81 10.20 19.91
C SER A 304 20.10 10.76 20.49
#